data_e51aee96548c0ad3c8a5666c7e76d49a
#
_entry.id   e51aee96548c0ad3c8a5666c7e76d49a
#
_cell.length_a   1.000
_cell.length_b   1.000
_cell.length_c   1.000
_cell.angle_alpha   90.00
_cell.angle_beta   90.00
_cell.angle_gamma   90.00
#
_symmetry.space_group_name_H-M   'P 1'
#
loop_
_entity.id
_entity.type
_entity.pdbx_description
1 polymer ?
#
loop_
_entity_poly.entity_id
_entity_poly.type
_entity_poly.pdbx_seq_one_letter_code
_entity_poly.pdbx_strand_id
1 'polypeptide(L)'
;RFVILTNKLLKVRSEQIDTPIINEKNSEADIWDLDRIKRLYEGKNTQEDIVIDLKNDLKQCIPVLRADLSSVNYFSYLAVLSGDLLAKIYEQWGNRLLERNVRVFLQARGKVNKDIRDTIENRPQMFFAFNNGITATADEVKLETLDKARVITEIKNLQIVNGGQTTSSIYAAYKKEGVSLKEVYVQMKLSEIKEKSMADEIVPEISRCANSQNKVKSPDFSSTHPFHRQIEKLSRRIYAPTTNNQIKPSKWFYERTRGQYL
;
A
#
# COMPACT_ATOMS: atom_id res chain seq x y z
N ARG A 1 -6.10 -19.37 -14.89
CA ARG A 1 -6.68 -19.45 -13.55
C ARG A 1 -8.02 -20.15 -13.64
N PHE A 2 -8.24 -21.17 -12.80
CA PHE A 2 -9.51 -21.89 -12.70
C PHE A 2 -10.18 -21.52 -11.37
N VAL A 3 -11.49 -21.35 -11.39
CA VAL A 3 -12.27 -21.11 -10.17
C VAL A 3 -13.28 -22.25 -10.06
N ILE A 4 -13.21 -22.98 -8.95
CA ILE A 4 -14.12 -24.08 -8.65
C ILE A 4 -15.11 -23.57 -7.60
N LEU A 5 -16.39 -23.53 -7.96
CA LEU A 5 -17.47 -23.19 -7.03
C LEU A 5 -18.12 -24.49 -6.53
N THR A 6 -18.29 -24.61 -5.22
CA THR A 6 -18.96 -25.74 -4.61
C THR A 6 -19.88 -25.33 -3.47
N ASN A 7 -20.99 -26.02 -3.32
CA ASN A 7 -21.93 -25.88 -2.19
C ASN A 7 -21.56 -26.77 -0.98
N LYS A 8 -20.37 -27.37 -0.99
CA LYS A 8 -19.87 -28.20 0.11
C LYS A 8 -18.81 -27.43 0.88
N LEU A 9 -18.55 -27.83 2.13
CA LEU A 9 -17.48 -27.31 2.96
C LEU A 9 -16.18 -28.08 2.67
N LEU A 10 -15.07 -27.35 2.55
CA LEU A 10 -13.75 -27.94 2.45
C LEU A 10 -13.34 -28.54 3.80
N LYS A 11 -12.98 -29.83 3.80
CA LYS A 11 -12.45 -30.50 5.00
C LYS A 11 -10.96 -30.23 5.25
N VAL A 12 -10.28 -29.64 4.28
CA VAL A 12 -8.82 -29.37 4.33
C VAL A 12 -8.60 -27.87 4.37
N ARG A 13 -7.67 -27.41 5.21
CA ARG A 13 -7.34 -25.97 5.37
C ARG A 13 -6.67 -25.30 4.14
N SER A 14 -6.42 -26.04 3.08
CA SER A 14 -5.83 -25.51 1.85
C SER A 14 -6.93 -25.09 0.88
N GLU A 15 -7.07 -23.81 0.66
CA GLU A 15 -7.99 -23.24 -0.35
C GLU A 15 -7.36 -23.21 -1.75
N GLN A 16 -6.12 -23.64 -1.88
CA GLN A 16 -5.38 -23.76 -3.14
C GLN A 16 -5.03 -25.21 -3.42
N ILE A 17 -5.21 -25.60 -4.66
CA ILE A 17 -4.76 -26.89 -5.19
C ILE A 17 -3.44 -26.62 -5.91
N ASP A 18 -2.41 -27.41 -5.60
CA ASP A 18 -1.19 -27.43 -6.39
C ASP A 18 -1.54 -27.89 -7.81
N THR A 19 -1.44 -26.98 -8.74
CA THR A 19 -1.85 -27.22 -10.11
C THR A 19 -0.64 -27.51 -10.99
N PRO A 20 -0.72 -28.55 -11.84
CA PRO A 20 0.37 -28.86 -12.74
C PRO A 20 0.56 -27.76 -13.79
N ILE A 21 1.74 -27.73 -14.37
CA ILE A 21 2.03 -26.88 -15.54
C ILE A 21 1.21 -27.43 -16.72
N ILE A 22 0.30 -26.63 -17.27
CA ILE A 22 -0.49 -26.96 -18.45
C ILE A 22 0.02 -26.13 -19.63
N ASN A 23 0.47 -26.75 -20.68
CA ASN A 23 0.99 -26.10 -21.89
C ASN A 23 2.07 -25.05 -21.58
N GLU A 24 3.07 -25.43 -20.77
CA GLU A 24 4.19 -24.58 -20.35
C GLU A 24 3.80 -23.32 -19.56
N LYS A 25 2.53 -23.22 -19.14
CA LYS A 25 2.04 -22.10 -18.33
C LYS A 25 1.66 -22.60 -16.93
N ASN A 26 2.09 -21.84 -15.93
CA ASN A 26 1.65 -22.06 -14.56
C ASN A 26 0.15 -21.85 -14.49
N SER A 27 -0.58 -22.87 -14.03
CA SER A 27 -2.02 -22.79 -13.76
C SER A 27 -2.25 -22.54 -12.28
N GLU A 28 -3.31 -21.82 -11.95
CA GLU A 28 -3.78 -21.59 -10.58
C GLU A 28 -5.22 -22.06 -10.49
N ALA A 29 -5.55 -22.83 -9.46
CA ALA A 29 -6.92 -23.19 -9.14
C ALA A 29 -7.32 -22.61 -7.79
N ASP A 30 -8.48 -21.98 -7.73
CA ASP A 30 -9.06 -21.34 -6.56
C ASP A 30 -10.38 -22.04 -6.22
N ILE A 31 -10.54 -22.48 -4.98
CA ILE A 31 -11.77 -23.15 -4.57
C ILE A 31 -12.63 -22.16 -3.76
N TRP A 32 -13.86 -22.02 -4.19
CA TRP A 32 -14.89 -21.25 -3.52
C TRP A 32 -15.92 -22.23 -2.93
N ASP A 33 -15.72 -22.57 -1.68
CA ASP A 33 -16.62 -23.44 -0.94
C ASP A 33 -17.81 -22.64 -0.34
N LEU A 34 -18.77 -23.37 0.22
CA LEU A 34 -19.96 -22.77 0.80
C LEU A 34 -19.62 -21.74 1.92
N ASP A 35 -18.64 -22.04 2.74
CA ASP A 35 -18.25 -21.16 3.85
C ASP A 35 -17.60 -19.84 3.36
N ARG A 36 -16.80 -19.92 2.31
CA ARG A 36 -16.20 -18.74 1.66
C ARG A 36 -17.25 -17.91 0.94
N ILE A 37 -18.20 -18.56 0.24
CA ILE A 37 -19.32 -17.90 -0.42
C ILE A 37 -20.24 -17.24 0.63
N LYS A 38 -20.53 -17.95 1.72
CA LYS A 38 -21.35 -17.46 2.83
C LYS A 38 -20.70 -16.26 3.51
N ARG A 39 -19.41 -16.33 3.82
CA ARG A 39 -18.64 -15.17 4.37
C ARG A 39 -18.68 -13.94 3.44
N LEU A 40 -18.62 -14.16 2.12
CA LEU A 40 -18.75 -13.07 1.16
C LEU A 40 -20.16 -12.46 1.15
N TYR A 41 -21.17 -13.29 1.25
CA TYR A 41 -22.57 -12.87 1.24
C TYR A 41 -22.97 -12.18 2.55
N GLU A 42 -22.60 -12.76 3.68
CA GLU A 42 -22.83 -12.20 5.01
C GLU A 42 -22.04 -10.90 5.22
N GLY A 43 -20.81 -10.84 4.74
CA GLY A 43 -19.99 -9.63 4.74
C GLY A 43 -20.62 -8.47 3.97
N LYS A 44 -21.51 -8.74 3.00
CA LYS A 44 -22.25 -7.67 2.31
C LYS A 44 -23.51 -7.21 3.05
N ASN A 45 -24.13 -8.07 3.85
CA ASN A 45 -25.45 -7.81 4.42
C ASN A 45 -25.45 -7.45 5.92
N THR A 46 -24.38 -7.76 6.68
CA THR A 46 -24.28 -7.50 8.12
C THR A 46 -22.85 -7.21 8.51
N GLN A 47 -22.23 -6.20 7.89
CA GLN A 47 -20.93 -5.73 8.38
C GLN A 47 -21.17 -5.04 9.72
N GLU A 48 -20.86 -5.75 10.82
CA GLU A 48 -20.63 -5.09 12.10
C GLU A 48 -19.56 -4.00 11.91
N ASP A 49 -19.84 -2.81 12.40
CA ASP A 49 -18.89 -1.72 12.33
C ASP A 49 -17.54 -2.12 12.97
N ILE A 50 -16.46 -1.79 12.32
CA ILE A 50 -15.11 -1.89 12.87
C ILE A 50 -14.92 -0.66 13.76
N VAL A 51 -14.91 -0.83 15.07
CA VAL A 51 -14.60 0.26 16.02
C VAL A 51 -13.23 -0.02 16.63
N ILE A 52 -12.28 0.88 16.38
CA ILE A 52 -10.92 0.80 16.91
C ILE A 52 -10.78 1.87 17.97
N ASP A 53 -10.95 1.51 19.24
CA ASP A 53 -10.69 2.39 20.36
C ASP A 53 -9.20 2.38 20.70
N LEU A 54 -8.50 3.38 20.20
CA LEU A 54 -7.07 3.52 20.42
C LEU A 54 -6.73 3.87 21.85
N LYS A 55 -7.57 4.71 22.48
CA LYS A 55 -7.32 5.24 23.82
C LYS A 55 -7.57 4.20 24.90
N ASN A 56 -8.74 3.54 24.85
CA ASN A 56 -9.16 2.64 25.93
C ASN A 56 -8.66 1.21 25.74
N ASP A 57 -8.68 0.67 24.50
CA ASP A 57 -8.29 -0.72 24.25
C ASP A 57 -6.79 -0.86 24.00
N LEU A 58 -6.23 0.00 23.15
CA LEU A 58 -4.82 -0.10 22.76
C LEU A 58 -3.88 0.77 23.61
N LYS A 59 -4.44 1.63 24.50
CA LYS A 59 -3.68 2.55 25.38
C LYS A 59 -2.71 3.46 24.63
N GLN A 60 -3.05 3.79 23.38
CA GLN A 60 -2.26 4.64 22.48
C GLN A 60 -3.18 5.61 21.74
N CYS A 61 -2.67 6.81 21.44
CA CYS A 61 -3.35 7.76 20.57
C CYS A 61 -2.43 8.08 19.40
N ILE A 62 -2.99 8.43 18.25
CA ILE A 62 -2.22 8.69 17.04
C ILE A 62 -2.15 10.20 16.82
N PRO A 63 -0.97 10.84 16.92
CA PRO A 63 -0.80 12.25 16.57
C PRO A 63 -1.11 12.49 15.09
N VAL A 64 -1.84 13.59 14.80
CA VAL A 64 -2.26 13.92 13.45
C VAL A 64 -2.13 15.38 13.10
N LEU A 65 -1.84 15.62 11.83
CA LEU A 65 -2.01 16.91 11.16
C LEU A 65 -3.21 16.81 10.24
N ARG A 66 -4.17 17.73 10.43
CA ARG A 66 -5.33 17.83 9.54
C ARG A 66 -4.96 18.72 8.37
N ALA A 67 -5.28 18.29 7.14
CA ALA A 67 -5.22 19.16 5.98
C ALA A 67 -6.45 20.07 5.99
N ASP A 68 -6.22 21.39 5.92
CA ASP A 68 -7.29 22.40 5.83
C ASP A 68 -7.81 22.46 4.39
N LEU A 69 -8.66 21.50 4.06
CA LEU A 69 -9.32 21.43 2.77
C LEU A 69 -10.69 22.15 2.88
N SER A 70 -11.01 22.93 1.87
CA SER A 70 -12.35 23.50 1.70
C SER A 70 -13.39 22.47 1.23
N SER A 71 -12.99 21.20 1.11
CA SER A 71 -13.87 20.11 0.71
C SER A 71 -14.99 19.89 1.72
N VAL A 72 -16.19 19.72 1.21
CA VAL A 72 -17.39 19.42 1.99
C VAL A 72 -17.52 17.91 2.25
N ASN A 73 -16.89 17.07 1.44
CA ASN A 73 -17.21 15.64 1.35
C ASN A 73 -16.31 14.74 2.23
N TYR A 74 -15.10 15.19 2.55
CA TYR A 74 -14.17 14.42 3.38
C TYR A 74 -13.21 15.31 4.17
N PHE A 75 -12.68 14.78 5.26
CA PHE A 75 -11.52 15.32 5.95
C PHE A 75 -10.29 14.49 5.66
N SER A 76 -9.12 15.11 5.61
CA SER A 76 -7.86 14.40 5.39
C SER A 76 -6.88 14.65 6.53
N TYR A 77 -6.22 13.60 6.95
CA TYR A 77 -5.25 13.61 8.05
C TYR A 77 -3.95 12.95 7.60
N LEU A 78 -2.84 13.53 8.04
CA LEU A 78 -1.54 12.89 8.00
C LEU A 78 -1.18 12.44 9.41
N ALA A 79 -0.90 11.16 9.56
CA ALA A 79 -0.61 10.52 10.83
C ALA A 79 0.68 9.69 10.76
N VAL A 80 1.29 9.47 11.91
CA VAL A 80 2.42 8.56 12.08
C VAL A 80 2.05 7.51 13.12
N LEU A 81 2.07 6.24 12.70
CA LEU A 81 1.78 5.10 13.56
C LEU A 81 3.06 4.33 13.87
N SER A 82 3.15 3.81 15.10
CA SER A 82 4.16 2.79 15.38
C SER A 82 3.80 1.47 14.68
N GLY A 83 4.81 0.71 14.26
CA GLY A 83 4.61 -0.62 13.68
C GLY A 83 3.89 -1.57 14.63
N ASP A 84 4.16 -1.47 15.93
CA ASP A 84 3.48 -2.24 16.97
C ASP A 84 1.98 -1.94 17.01
N LEU A 85 1.58 -0.68 16.97
CA LEU A 85 0.17 -0.29 16.93
C LEU A 85 -0.53 -0.80 15.67
N LEU A 86 0.09 -0.63 14.50
CA LEU A 86 -0.47 -1.13 13.24
C LEU A 86 -0.61 -2.66 13.25
N ALA A 87 0.38 -3.37 13.81
CA ALA A 87 0.33 -4.82 13.96
C ALA A 87 -0.82 -5.28 14.86
N LYS A 88 -1.03 -4.61 16.01
CA LYS A 88 -2.14 -4.91 16.93
C LYS A 88 -3.51 -4.66 16.31
N ILE A 89 -3.66 -3.56 15.60
CA ILE A 89 -4.89 -3.27 14.84
C ILE A 89 -5.14 -4.38 13.81
N TYR A 90 -4.10 -4.78 13.08
CA TYR A 90 -4.23 -5.85 12.09
C TYR A 90 -4.46 -7.23 12.73
N GLU A 91 -3.90 -7.51 13.91
CA GLU A 91 -4.18 -8.73 14.67
C GLU A 91 -5.65 -8.86 15.03
N GLN A 92 -6.27 -7.77 15.45
CA GLN A 92 -7.67 -7.74 15.90
C GLN A 92 -8.65 -7.84 14.72
N TRP A 93 -8.38 -7.14 13.61
CA TRP A 93 -9.34 -6.96 12.52
C TRP A 93 -8.95 -7.67 11.22
N GLY A 94 -7.68 -8.01 11.06
CA GLY A 94 -7.16 -8.82 9.96
C GLY A 94 -7.53 -8.31 8.57
N ASN A 95 -8.02 -9.22 7.75
CA ASN A 95 -8.39 -8.93 6.37
C ASN A 95 -9.58 -7.96 6.24
N ARG A 96 -10.38 -7.77 7.27
CA ARG A 96 -11.49 -6.79 7.27
C ARG A 96 -11.01 -5.37 7.02
N LEU A 97 -9.78 -5.04 7.45
CA LEU A 97 -9.15 -3.73 7.15
C LEU A 97 -8.76 -3.55 5.69
N LEU A 98 -8.75 -4.63 4.90
CA LEU A 98 -8.25 -4.65 3.52
C LEU A 98 -9.35 -4.96 2.49
N GLU A 99 -10.59 -5.12 2.91
CA GLU A 99 -11.71 -5.54 2.05
C GLU A 99 -11.97 -4.58 0.89
N ARG A 100 -11.79 -3.28 1.09
CA ARG A 100 -11.93 -2.25 0.05
C ARG A 100 -10.67 -2.07 -0.79
N ASN A 101 -9.61 -2.84 -0.53
CA ASN A 101 -8.37 -2.79 -1.29
C ASN A 101 -8.41 -3.81 -2.44
N VAL A 102 -8.78 -3.36 -3.62
CA VAL A 102 -8.96 -4.20 -4.83
C VAL A 102 -7.72 -5.04 -5.18
N ARG A 103 -6.50 -4.59 -4.83
CA ARG A 103 -5.25 -5.31 -5.10
C ARG A 103 -4.92 -6.37 -4.08
N VAL A 104 -5.23 -6.15 -2.82
CA VAL A 104 -4.87 -7.07 -1.73
C VAL A 104 -5.70 -8.34 -1.78
N PHE A 105 -6.95 -8.25 -2.21
CA PHE A 105 -7.77 -9.44 -2.43
C PHE A 105 -7.18 -10.39 -3.48
N LEU A 106 -6.38 -9.86 -4.42
CA LEU A 106 -5.67 -10.63 -5.45
C LEU A 106 -4.23 -10.98 -5.05
N GLN A 107 -3.63 -10.32 -4.07
CA GLN A 107 -2.21 -10.42 -3.71
C GLN A 107 -1.93 -10.65 -2.23
N ALA A 108 -2.94 -10.72 -1.35
CA ALA A 108 -2.76 -10.92 0.10
C ALA A 108 -2.04 -12.24 0.45
N ARG A 109 -1.87 -13.13 -0.52
CA ARG A 109 -1.03 -14.34 -0.45
C ARG A 109 0.30 -14.19 -1.18
N GLY A 110 0.59 -13.02 -1.76
CA GLY A 110 1.86 -12.71 -2.41
C GLY A 110 2.98 -12.64 -1.37
N LYS A 111 4.14 -13.17 -1.74
CA LYS A 111 5.40 -13.13 -0.98
C LYS A 111 5.49 -11.83 -0.21
N VAL A 112 5.54 -11.90 1.12
CA VAL A 112 5.94 -10.78 1.97
C VAL A 112 7.14 -10.14 1.29
N ASN A 113 7.05 -8.85 1.01
CA ASN A 113 8.10 -8.16 0.27
C ASN A 113 9.42 -8.32 1.04
N LYS A 114 10.37 -9.03 0.45
CA LYS A 114 11.65 -9.35 1.08
C LYS A 114 12.36 -8.08 1.54
N ASP A 115 12.29 -7.02 0.75
CA ASP A 115 12.95 -5.75 1.05
C ASP A 115 12.32 -5.04 2.26
N ILE A 116 11.00 -5.10 2.40
CA ILE A 116 10.27 -4.56 3.57
C ILE A 116 10.69 -5.32 4.83
N ARG A 117 10.73 -6.66 4.75
CA ARG A 117 11.15 -7.50 5.88
C ARG A 117 12.60 -7.24 6.26
N ASP A 118 13.50 -7.21 5.29
CA ASP A 118 14.92 -6.92 5.52
C ASP A 118 15.10 -5.58 6.23
N THR A 119 14.34 -4.56 5.82
CA THR A 119 14.39 -3.25 6.46
C THR A 119 13.92 -3.32 7.91
N ILE A 120 12.82 -4.03 8.20
CA ILE A 120 12.30 -4.18 9.57
C ILE A 120 13.31 -4.92 10.46
N GLU A 121 13.93 -5.99 9.95
CA GLU A 121 14.83 -6.84 10.72
C GLU A 121 16.23 -6.21 10.93
N ASN A 122 16.76 -5.54 9.92
CA ASN A 122 18.16 -5.10 9.93
C ASN A 122 18.36 -3.58 10.04
N ARG A 123 17.36 -2.76 9.68
CA ARG A 123 17.44 -1.30 9.68
C ARG A 123 16.11 -0.65 10.04
N PRO A 124 15.47 -1.00 11.20
CA PRO A 124 14.12 -0.55 11.55
C PRO A 124 13.98 0.98 11.59
N GLN A 125 15.02 1.71 12.02
CA GLN A 125 15.06 3.16 12.06
C GLN A 125 14.95 3.82 10.66
N MET A 126 15.28 3.10 9.59
CA MET A 126 15.17 3.58 8.21
C MET A 126 13.81 3.29 7.59
N PHE A 127 12.96 2.53 8.28
CA PHE A 127 11.69 2.07 7.73
C PHE A 127 10.79 3.23 7.28
N PHE A 128 10.69 4.26 8.12
CA PHE A 128 9.89 5.45 7.81
C PHE A 128 10.34 6.18 6.54
N ALA A 129 11.66 6.25 6.32
CA ALA A 129 12.24 6.92 5.15
C ALA A 129 12.15 6.06 3.87
N PHE A 130 12.18 4.73 4.01
CA PHE A 130 12.22 3.80 2.86
C PHE A 130 10.84 3.34 2.42
N ASN A 131 9.83 3.45 3.28
CA ASN A 131 8.49 2.95 3.01
C ASN A 131 7.52 4.10 2.66
N ASN A 132 6.69 3.89 1.65
CA ASN A 132 5.70 4.89 1.22
C ASN A 132 4.50 5.02 2.17
N GLY A 133 4.47 4.25 3.26
CA GLY A 133 3.36 4.28 4.21
C GLY A 133 2.10 3.59 3.71
N ILE A 134 0.98 3.97 4.31
CA ILE A 134 -0.34 3.44 3.98
C ILE A 134 -1.32 4.56 3.66
N THR A 135 -2.30 4.26 2.78
CA THR A 135 -3.45 5.12 2.57
C THR A 135 -4.69 4.41 3.07
N ALA A 136 -5.46 5.09 3.88
CA ALA A 136 -6.65 4.53 4.51
C ALA A 136 -7.84 5.48 4.41
N THR A 137 -9.05 4.92 4.52
CA THR A 137 -10.30 5.65 4.66
C THR A 137 -10.99 5.21 5.95
N ALA A 138 -11.85 6.07 6.50
CA ALA A 138 -12.69 5.77 7.65
C ALA A 138 -14.05 6.47 7.49
N ASP A 139 -15.07 5.95 8.17
CA ASP A 139 -16.39 6.58 8.22
C ASP A 139 -16.41 7.72 9.27
N GLU A 140 -15.68 7.53 10.39
CA GLU A 140 -15.63 8.52 11.48
C GLU A 140 -14.27 8.46 12.19
N VAL A 141 -13.76 9.62 12.58
CA VAL A 141 -12.50 9.78 13.31
C VAL A 141 -12.73 10.68 14.51
N LYS A 142 -12.58 10.15 15.73
CA LYS A 142 -12.66 10.96 16.95
C LYS A 142 -11.29 11.55 17.28
N LEU A 143 -11.29 12.86 17.48
CA LEU A 143 -10.11 13.63 17.78
C LEU A 143 -10.19 14.22 19.20
N GLU A 144 -9.09 14.19 19.89
CA GLU A 144 -8.88 14.93 21.13
C GLU A 144 -7.65 15.82 21.05
N THR A 145 -7.51 16.76 21.95
CA THR A 145 -6.30 17.56 22.10
C THR A 145 -5.56 17.10 23.34
N LEU A 146 -4.38 16.52 23.17
CA LEU A 146 -3.47 16.12 24.23
C LEU A 146 -2.16 16.91 24.09
N ASP A 147 -1.71 17.56 25.16
CA ASP A 147 -0.46 18.31 25.19
C ASP A 147 -0.30 19.28 24.01
N LYS A 148 -1.37 20.00 23.66
CA LYS A 148 -1.46 20.93 22.52
C LYS A 148 -1.39 20.27 21.12
N ALA A 149 -1.31 18.95 21.03
CA ALA A 149 -1.37 18.21 19.75
C ALA A 149 -2.74 17.60 19.55
N ARG A 150 -3.21 17.57 18.31
CA ARG A 150 -4.39 16.79 17.94
C ARG A 150 -4.02 15.33 17.80
N VAL A 151 -4.83 14.47 18.39
CA VAL A 151 -4.63 13.02 18.35
C VAL A 151 -5.94 12.33 18.01
N ILE A 152 -5.83 11.20 17.29
CA ILE A 152 -6.95 10.29 17.08
C ILE A 152 -7.06 9.38 18.29
N THR A 153 -8.27 9.27 18.84
CA THR A 153 -8.60 8.40 19.96
C THR A 153 -9.45 7.20 19.58
N GLU A 154 -10.24 7.31 18.50
CA GLU A 154 -11.08 6.24 17.97
C GLU A 154 -11.22 6.38 16.45
N ILE A 155 -11.27 5.25 15.74
CA ILE A 155 -11.52 5.19 14.30
C ILE A 155 -12.63 4.19 14.02
N LYS A 156 -13.65 4.60 13.27
CA LYS A 156 -14.75 3.74 12.85
C LYS A 156 -14.62 3.35 11.38
N ASN A 157 -14.76 2.07 11.09
CA ASN A 157 -14.72 1.48 9.74
C ASN A 157 -13.43 1.84 8.96
N LEU A 158 -12.28 1.68 9.63
CA LEU A 158 -10.97 1.85 9.00
C LEU A 158 -10.80 0.85 7.86
N GLN A 159 -10.42 1.35 6.68
CA GLN A 159 -10.10 0.55 5.50
C GLN A 159 -8.76 0.99 4.90
N ILE A 160 -7.81 0.09 4.80
CA ILE A 160 -6.49 0.34 4.19
C ILE A 160 -6.60 0.08 2.68
N VAL A 161 -6.68 1.14 1.90
CA VAL A 161 -6.85 1.08 0.44
C VAL A 161 -5.55 1.00 -0.34
N ASN A 162 -4.42 1.37 0.29
CA ASN A 162 -3.07 1.16 -0.24
C ASN A 162 -2.11 0.89 0.92
N GLY A 163 -1.05 0.08 0.69
CA GLY A 163 -0.08 -0.30 1.71
C GLY A 163 -0.40 -1.63 2.41
N GLY A 164 -1.28 -2.46 1.84
CA GLY A 164 -1.59 -3.78 2.39
C GLY A 164 -0.37 -4.69 2.54
N GLN A 165 0.61 -4.61 1.61
CA GLN A 165 1.87 -5.34 1.74
C GLN A 165 2.72 -4.85 2.92
N THR A 166 2.76 -3.54 3.15
CA THR A 166 3.42 -2.92 4.30
C THR A 166 2.80 -3.44 5.60
N THR A 167 1.47 -3.38 5.70
CA THR A 167 0.71 -3.83 6.87
C THR A 167 0.93 -5.32 7.16
N SER A 168 0.80 -6.18 6.16
CA SER A 168 0.99 -7.63 6.33
C SER A 168 2.45 -7.99 6.64
N SER A 169 3.44 -7.25 6.12
CA SER A 169 4.85 -7.48 6.43
C SER A 169 5.19 -7.09 7.87
N ILE A 170 4.66 -5.97 8.36
CA ILE A 170 4.82 -5.54 9.75
C ILE A 170 4.17 -6.55 10.69
N TYR A 171 2.96 -7.01 10.37
CA TYR A 171 2.29 -8.03 11.17
C TYR A 171 3.05 -9.37 11.18
N ALA A 172 3.58 -9.81 10.04
CA ALA A 172 4.41 -11.01 9.98
C ALA A 172 5.68 -10.87 10.83
N ALA A 173 6.31 -9.69 10.84
CA ALA A 173 7.45 -9.40 11.70
C ALA A 173 7.05 -9.37 13.19
N TYR A 174 5.89 -8.80 13.53
CA TYR A 174 5.35 -8.78 14.89
C TYR A 174 5.16 -10.20 15.47
N LYS A 175 4.72 -11.15 14.60
CA LYS A 175 4.54 -12.56 15.01
C LYS A 175 5.84 -13.36 15.07
N LYS A 176 6.94 -12.83 14.54
CA LYS A 176 8.24 -13.51 14.54
C LYS A 176 8.99 -13.23 15.85
N GLU A 177 9.39 -14.27 16.54
CA GLU A 177 10.20 -14.13 17.75
C GLU A 177 11.52 -13.40 17.46
N GLY A 178 11.89 -12.51 18.39
CA GLY A 178 13.16 -11.77 18.32
C GLY A 178 13.14 -10.53 17.44
N VAL A 179 12.04 -10.21 16.74
CA VAL A 179 11.93 -8.98 15.95
C VAL A 179 11.26 -7.88 16.78
N SER A 180 11.95 -6.74 16.90
CA SER A 180 11.43 -5.57 17.61
C SER A 180 10.87 -4.54 16.63
N LEU A 181 9.65 -4.07 16.86
CA LEU A 181 9.01 -3.00 16.09
C LEU A 181 9.14 -1.61 16.73
N LYS A 182 9.93 -1.45 17.80
CA LYS A 182 10.02 -0.19 18.57
C LYS A 182 10.45 1.02 17.74
N GLU A 183 11.29 0.82 16.71
CA GLU A 183 11.77 1.88 15.81
C GLU A 183 11.09 1.87 14.45
N VAL A 184 10.10 1.01 14.25
CA VAL A 184 9.33 0.95 13.01
C VAL A 184 8.16 1.92 13.10
N TYR A 185 8.16 2.93 12.24
CA TYR A 185 7.06 3.89 12.11
C TYR A 185 6.52 3.90 10.69
N VAL A 186 5.22 4.16 10.56
CA VAL A 186 4.51 4.15 9.28
C VAL A 186 3.75 5.46 9.12
N GLN A 187 3.94 6.11 7.98
CA GLN A 187 3.10 7.23 7.58
C GLN A 187 1.73 6.72 7.15
N MET A 188 0.67 7.33 7.65
CA MET A 188 -0.70 7.06 7.22
C MET A 188 -1.35 8.33 6.70
N LYS A 189 -1.82 8.27 5.45
CA LYS A 189 -2.77 9.25 4.90
C LYS A 189 -4.17 8.71 5.13
N LEU A 190 -4.96 9.36 6.01
CA LEU A 190 -6.30 8.94 6.37
C LEU A 190 -7.32 9.94 5.81
N SER A 191 -8.34 9.42 5.13
CA SER A 191 -9.49 10.21 4.65
C SER A 191 -10.76 9.77 5.37
N GLU A 192 -11.36 10.67 6.13
CA GLU A 192 -12.66 10.47 6.78
C GLU A 192 -13.78 10.91 5.83
N ILE A 193 -14.64 10.00 5.46
CA ILE A 193 -15.74 10.26 4.50
C ILE A 193 -16.99 10.65 5.28
N LYS A 194 -17.43 11.89 5.12
CA LYS A 194 -18.55 12.44 5.88
C LYS A 194 -19.91 11.84 5.53
N GLU A 195 -20.13 11.56 4.26
CA GLU A 195 -21.40 11.06 3.75
C GLU A 195 -21.28 9.62 3.27
N LYS A 196 -21.98 8.70 3.94
CA LYS A 196 -21.98 7.28 3.57
C LYS A 196 -22.44 7.02 2.13
N SER A 197 -23.36 7.84 1.63
CA SER A 197 -23.86 7.78 0.25
C SER A 197 -22.77 8.00 -0.79
N MET A 198 -21.73 8.76 -0.45
CA MET A 198 -20.59 9.05 -1.32
C MET A 198 -19.42 8.08 -1.13
N ALA A 199 -19.45 7.26 -0.08
CA ALA A 199 -18.36 6.34 0.22
C ALA A 199 -18.15 5.33 -0.92
N ASP A 200 -19.21 4.83 -1.53
CA ASP A 200 -19.14 3.86 -2.62
C ASP A 200 -18.56 4.43 -3.92
N GLU A 201 -18.57 5.74 -4.08
CA GLU A 201 -17.95 6.43 -5.20
C GLU A 201 -16.53 6.89 -4.89
N ILE A 202 -16.33 7.59 -3.75
CA ILE A 202 -15.06 8.22 -3.39
C ILE A 202 -13.99 7.20 -2.98
N VAL A 203 -14.34 6.15 -2.23
CA VAL A 203 -13.35 5.19 -1.72
C VAL A 203 -12.69 4.39 -2.84
N PRO A 204 -13.40 3.86 -3.86
CA PRO A 204 -12.76 3.22 -5.01
C PRO A 204 -11.86 4.18 -5.79
N GLU A 205 -12.23 5.46 -5.90
CA GLU A 205 -11.42 6.46 -6.58
C GLU A 205 -10.13 6.76 -5.82
N ILE A 206 -10.19 6.97 -4.50
CA ILE A 206 -9.00 7.11 -3.64
C ILE A 206 -8.10 5.88 -3.80
N SER A 207 -8.68 4.68 -3.75
CA SER A 207 -7.94 3.43 -3.92
C SER A 207 -7.24 3.35 -5.28
N ARG A 208 -7.97 3.66 -6.35
CA ARG A 208 -7.43 3.68 -7.72
C ARG A 208 -6.27 4.67 -7.85
N CYS A 209 -6.44 5.91 -7.39
CA CYS A 209 -5.42 6.94 -7.47
C CYS A 209 -4.20 6.61 -6.62
N ALA A 210 -4.40 6.11 -5.40
CA ALA A 210 -3.29 5.70 -4.53
C ALA A 210 -2.48 4.51 -5.09
N ASN A 211 -3.12 3.63 -5.88
CA ASN A 211 -2.49 2.46 -6.48
C ASN A 211 -1.93 2.69 -7.90
N SER A 212 -2.32 3.79 -8.57
CA SER A 212 -1.92 4.08 -9.96
C SER A 212 -0.66 4.94 -10.09
N GLN A 213 0.05 5.20 -8.97
CA GLN A 213 1.31 5.93 -9.02
C GLN A 213 2.32 5.23 -9.95
N ASN A 214 2.98 6.00 -10.79
CA ASN A 214 3.94 5.50 -11.77
C ASN A 214 5.03 4.67 -11.09
N LYS A 215 5.19 3.43 -11.55
CA LYS A 215 6.32 2.59 -11.11
C LYS A 215 7.61 3.21 -11.67
N VAL A 216 8.43 3.79 -10.80
CA VAL A 216 9.80 4.16 -11.13
C VAL A 216 10.55 2.85 -11.43
N LYS A 217 11.17 2.77 -12.63
CA LYS A 217 11.92 1.58 -13.04
C LYS A 217 13.38 1.71 -12.57
N SER A 218 14.04 0.58 -12.31
CA SER A 218 15.45 0.57 -11.87
C SER A 218 16.39 1.47 -12.71
N PRO A 219 16.26 1.57 -14.05
CA PRO A 219 17.07 2.48 -14.86
C PRO A 219 16.87 3.96 -14.48
N ASP A 220 15.71 4.35 -13.97
CA ASP A 220 15.43 5.76 -13.62
C ASP A 220 16.25 6.20 -12.39
N PHE A 221 16.59 5.29 -11.48
CA PHE A 221 17.45 5.58 -10.32
C PHE A 221 18.91 5.81 -10.70
N SER A 222 19.37 5.19 -11.78
CA SER A 222 20.77 5.38 -12.26
C SER A 222 20.97 6.76 -12.90
N SER A 223 19.91 7.45 -13.28
CA SER A 223 19.96 8.75 -13.95
C SER A 223 20.71 9.83 -13.15
N THR A 224 20.77 9.71 -11.82
CA THR A 224 21.49 10.65 -10.93
C THR A 224 22.96 10.30 -10.75
N HIS A 225 23.41 9.12 -11.21
CA HIS A 225 24.78 8.68 -11.05
C HIS A 225 25.77 9.65 -11.75
N PRO A 226 26.94 9.96 -11.15
CA PRO A 226 27.91 10.92 -11.70
C PRO A 226 28.33 10.59 -13.14
N PHE A 227 28.48 9.34 -13.48
CA PHE A 227 28.80 8.86 -14.84
C PHE A 227 27.78 9.35 -15.88
N HIS A 228 26.48 9.17 -15.63
CA HIS A 228 25.43 9.60 -16.57
C HIS A 228 25.34 11.11 -16.68
N ARG A 229 25.58 11.85 -15.59
CA ARG A 229 25.68 13.31 -15.61
C ARG A 229 26.85 13.80 -16.45
N GLN A 230 27.96 13.10 -16.40
CA GLN A 230 29.16 13.45 -17.17
C GLN A 230 28.98 13.15 -18.67
N ILE A 231 28.40 12.02 -19.02
CA ILE A 231 28.06 11.69 -20.43
C ILE A 231 27.07 12.71 -20.99
N GLU A 232 26.04 13.10 -20.25
CA GLU A 232 25.10 14.12 -20.69
C GLU A 232 25.80 15.45 -21.01
N LYS A 233 26.72 15.90 -20.15
CA LYS A 233 27.52 17.10 -20.38
C LYS A 233 28.43 16.99 -21.61
N LEU A 234 29.05 15.83 -21.81
CA LEU A 234 29.93 15.57 -22.96
C LEU A 234 29.11 15.51 -24.27
N SER A 235 27.98 14.82 -24.28
CA SER A 235 27.16 14.69 -25.49
C SER A 235 26.76 16.05 -26.05
N ARG A 236 26.46 17.03 -25.20
CA ARG A 236 26.07 18.38 -25.64
C ARG A 236 27.24 19.22 -26.19
N ARG A 237 28.48 18.74 -26.08
CA ARG A 237 29.69 19.41 -26.58
C ARG A 237 30.24 18.77 -27.85
N ILE A 238 29.99 17.50 -28.04
CA ILE A 238 30.56 16.70 -29.13
C ILE A 238 29.58 16.72 -30.31
N TYR A 239 30.10 17.02 -31.48
CA TYR A 239 29.35 16.95 -32.76
C TYR A 239 29.26 15.49 -33.24
N ALA A 240 28.10 15.13 -33.75
CA ALA A 240 27.91 13.87 -34.40
C ALA A 240 28.67 13.87 -35.76
N PRO A 241 29.22 12.72 -36.21
CA PRO A 241 29.80 12.60 -37.55
C PRO A 241 28.80 13.05 -38.57
N THR A 242 29.23 13.94 -39.48
CA THR A 242 28.41 14.41 -40.59
C THR A 242 28.33 13.30 -41.66
N THR A 243 27.13 12.92 -42.05
CA THR A 243 26.88 12.13 -43.27
C THR A 243 26.80 13.07 -44.48
N ASN A 244 27.17 12.57 -45.66
CA ASN A 244 27.35 13.37 -46.90
C ASN A 244 26.18 14.28 -47.33
N ASN A 245 25.06 14.26 -46.66
CA ASN A 245 23.86 15.06 -46.96
C ASN A 245 23.47 16.07 -45.86
N GLN A 246 24.28 16.22 -44.79
CA GLN A 246 23.95 17.17 -43.73
C GLN A 246 24.71 18.49 -43.90
N ILE A 247 23.96 19.58 -44.07
CA ILE A 247 24.49 20.95 -44.23
C ILE A 247 24.95 21.55 -42.91
N LYS A 248 24.44 21.06 -41.77
CA LYS A 248 24.82 21.56 -40.42
C LYS A 248 25.19 20.41 -39.52
N PRO A 249 26.30 20.50 -38.76
CA PRO A 249 26.66 19.49 -37.77
C PRO A 249 25.67 19.49 -36.62
N SER A 250 25.14 18.32 -36.23
CA SER A 250 24.30 18.12 -35.10
C SER A 250 25.16 17.68 -33.89
N LYS A 251 24.73 17.99 -32.66
CA LYS A 251 25.38 17.51 -31.44
C LYS A 251 24.76 16.21 -31.02
N TRP A 252 25.53 15.39 -30.32
CA TRP A 252 24.99 14.24 -29.62
C TRP A 252 24.05 14.67 -28.55
N PHE A 253 22.99 13.88 -28.30
CA PHE A 253 22.11 14.04 -27.17
C PHE A 253 22.09 12.73 -26.37
N TYR A 254 22.45 12.81 -25.08
CA TYR A 254 22.33 11.70 -24.17
C TYR A 254 21.11 11.90 -23.28
N GLU A 255 20.11 11.05 -23.40
CA GLU A 255 18.92 11.08 -22.56
C GLU A 255 19.20 10.33 -21.27
N ARG A 256 19.30 11.04 -20.18
CA ARG A 256 19.55 10.50 -18.85
C ARG A 256 18.27 9.99 -18.19
N THR A 257 17.17 10.67 -18.43
CA THR A 257 15.82 10.33 -17.97
C THR A 257 14.87 10.30 -19.16
N ARG A 258 13.91 9.38 -19.15
CA ARG A 258 12.92 9.27 -20.22
C ARG A 258 12.14 10.56 -20.41
N GLY A 259 11.95 10.98 -21.64
CA GLY A 259 11.22 12.19 -22.00
C GLY A 259 12.00 13.49 -21.82
N GLN A 260 13.30 13.43 -21.57
CA GLN A 260 14.14 14.62 -21.45
C GLN A 260 14.38 15.30 -22.81
N TYR A 261 14.14 14.57 -23.88
CA TYR A 261 14.35 15.04 -25.26
C TYR A 261 13.07 15.61 -25.91
N LEU A 262 11.92 15.37 -25.31
CA LEU A 262 10.62 15.85 -25.82
C LEU A 262 10.45 17.35 -25.68
#